data_4dcd3954afdd9642e27746770cf72253
#
_entry.id   4dcd3954afdd9642e27746770cf72253
#
_cell.length_a   1.000
_cell.length_b   1.000
_cell.length_c   1.000
_cell.angle_alpha   90.00
_cell.angle_beta   90.00
_cell.angle_gamma   90.00
#
_symmetry.space_group_name_H-M   'P 1'
#
loop_
_entity.id
_entity.type
_entity.pdbx_description
1 polymer ?
#
loop_
_entity_poly.entity_id
_entity_poly.type
_entity_poly.pdbx_seq_one_letter_code
_entity_poly.pdbx_strand_id
1 'polypeptide(L)'
;RQMCIRDRYFLLLAVGVLLLVTVLTGTVLWQNWKTYTSSSEARDAFAVIRATVKVMELASAERGPMNAALGADLPVPESNLAALRAARGRTDAQIDQLLALYAAPLNPEKLDARAEIQRIRHALSLARIHADLVITTPRDRLTGDDVWAVVSAMVRLIPQWQASMGLSVGVAMRNEADAPSVLSLALLSSELREQAGLLGSIYTPALARHRTLTQVEQFRIERVLGRIDELWTLINSRIATRPELATLPIYAQLQQRYFGEGLQYLDQVRQNATVPSQGLQVSTGELAATYVPLMGSIVQFRDALLEDIGQSIEAHGAQASRLLLLTLAATALLVAALALVLVQFRRRVIRPFGLATRIISAIAN
;
A
#
# COMPACT_ATOMS: atom_id res chain seq x y z
N ARG A 1 9.22 42.09 58.40
CA ARG A 1 8.81 41.95 56.94
C ARG A 1 9.95 42.21 55.95
N GLN A 2 11.19 41.74 56.23
CA GLN A 2 12.24 41.73 55.20
C GLN A 2 12.67 40.28 55.02
N MET A 3 12.06 39.58 53.98
CA MET A 3 12.69 38.40 53.41
C MET A 3 14.08 38.80 52.96
N CYS A 4 15.11 38.13 53.45
CA CYS A 4 16.52 38.43 53.12
C CYS A 4 16.65 38.45 51.59
N ILE A 5 17.31 39.48 51.03
CA ILE A 5 17.51 39.67 49.61
C ILE A 5 18.04 38.34 48.95
N ARG A 6 18.87 37.61 49.67
CA ARG A 6 19.44 36.27 49.34
C ARG A 6 18.36 35.20 49.12
N ASP A 7 17.25 35.19 49.90
CA ASP A 7 16.19 34.21 49.75
C ASP A 7 15.34 34.46 48.53
N ARG A 8 15.16 35.72 48.11
CA ARG A 8 14.48 36.06 46.84
C ARG A 8 15.26 35.66 45.63
N TYR A 9 16.59 35.84 45.60
CA TYR A 9 17.45 35.40 44.48
C TYR A 9 17.48 33.86 44.37
N PHE A 10 17.53 33.12 45.50
CA PHE A 10 17.48 31.68 45.51
C PHE A 10 16.14 31.15 44.98
N LEU A 11 15.02 31.75 45.39
CA LEU A 11 13.68 31.38 44.90
C LEU A 11 13.53 31.68 43.42
N LEU A 12 13.99 32.81 42.94
CA LEU A 12 13.97 33.17 41.54
C LEU A 12 14.85 32.21 40.69
N LEU A 13 16.03 31.84 41.18
CA LEU A 13 16.87 30.87 40.54
C LEU A 13 16.27 29.46 40.47
N ALA A 14 15.64 29.00 41.58
CA ALA A 14 14.95 27.74 41.64
C ALA A 14 13.73 27.69 40.67
N VAL A 15 12.95 28.75 40.63
CA VAL A 15 11.83 28.89 39.70
C VAL A 15 12.34 28.94 38.24
N GLY A 16 13.42 29.64 37.96
CA GLY A 16 14.04 29.71 36.64
C GLY A 16 14.53 28.35 36.17
N VAL A 17 15.21 27.59 37.03
CA VAL A 17 15.68 26.22 36.71
C VAL A 17 14.48 25.27 36.49
N LEU A 18 13.45 25.37 37.35
CA LEU A 18 12.25 24.55 37.20
C LEU A 18 11.54 24.82 35.86
N LEU A 19 11.42 26.10 35.51
CA LEU A 19 10.79 26.53 34.25
C LEU A 19 11.59 26.04 33.06
N LEU A 20 12.93 26.18 33.08
CA LEU A 20 13.82 25.69 32.02
C LEU A 20 13.67 24.16 31.85
N VAL A 21 13.72 23.39 32.94
CA VAL A 21 13.57 21.93 32.92
C VAL A 21 12.20 21.53 32.37
N THR A 22 11.13 22.24 32.77
CA THR A 22 9.77 21.95 32.29
C THR A 22 9.65 22.22 30.78
N VAL A 23 10.22 23.30 30.28
CA VAL A 23 10.23 23.63 28.86
C VAL A 23 11.02 22.59 28.07
N LEU A 24 12.22 22.25 28.52
CA LEU A 24 13.08 21.25 27.84
C LEU A 24 12.42 19.85 27.80
N THR A 25 11.88 19.39 28.92
CA THR A 25 11.16 18.10 28.98
C THR A 25 9.87 18.12 28.14
N GLY A 26 9.15 19.22 28.16
CA GLY A 26 7.97 19.41 27.34
C GLY A 26 8.26 19.37 25.83
N THR A 27 9.34 20.01 25.40
CA THR A 27 9.75 19.98 23.98
C THR A 27 10.19 18.58 23.53
N VAL A 28 10.95 17.85 24.36
CA VAL A 28 11.37 16.48 24.05
C VAL A 28 10.16 15.53 24.00
N LEU A 29 9.24 15.64 24.96
CA LEU A 29 8.00 14.85 24.94
C LEU A 29 7.15 15.13 23.68
N TRP A 30 7.02 16.41 23.34
CA TRP A 30 6.28 16.82 22.15
C TRP A 30 6.89 16.26 20.87
N GLN A 31 8.22 16.32 20.73
CA GLN A 31 8.94 15.75 19.57
C GLN A 31 8.73 14.23 19.49
N ASN A 32 8.92 13.49 20.58
CA ASN A 32 8.74 12.05 20.60
C ASN A 32 7.29 11.64 20.36
N TRP A 33 6.33 12.42 20.88
CA TRP A 33 4.91 12.22 20.60
C TRP A 33 4.61 12.42 19.11
N LYS A 34 5.15 13.48 18.50
CA LYS A 34 4.98 13.76 17.07
C LYS A 34 5.60 12.62 16.23
N THR A 35 6.77 12.14 16.57
CA THR A 35 7.42 11.01 15.86
C THR A 35 6.58 9.74 16.00
N TYR A 36 6.06 9.45 17.19
CA TYR A 36 5.19 8.28 17.41
C TYR A 36 3.90 8.36 16.59
N THR A 37 3.20 9.50 16.59
CA THR A 37 1.97 9.68 15.82
C THR A 37 2.23 9.58 14.32
N SER A 38 3.30 10.21 13.82
CA SER A 38 3.74 10.14 12.42
C SER A 38 4.04 8.70 11.97
N SER A 39 4.77 7.92 12.80
CA SER A 39 5.04 6.51 12.52
C SER A 39 3.78 5.64 12.55
N SER A 40 2.82 5.95 13.44
CA SER A 40 1.52 5.27 13.47
C SER A 40 0.70 5.55 12.20
N GLU A 41 0.66 6.80 11.76
CA GLU A 41 0.00 7.21 10.50
C GLU A 41 0.64 6.55 9.29
N ALA A 42 1.97 6.45 9.24
CA ALA A 42 2.68 5.74 8.18
C ALA A 42 2.31 4.26 8.11
N ARG A 43 2.19 3.60 9.27
CA ARG A 43 1.80 2.20 9.37
C ARG A 43 0.38 1.97 8.86
N ASP A 44 -0.58 2.79 9.31
CA ASP A 44 -1.98 2.71 8.88
C ASP A 44 -2.10 2.97 7.37
N ALA A 45 -1.41 3.98 6.86
CA ALA A 45 -1.38 4.31 5.44
C ALA A 45 -0.77 3.18 4.61
N PHE A 46 0.32 2.57 5.08
CA PHE A 46 0.97 1.45 4.41
C PHE A 46 0.08 0.20 4.37
N ALA A 47 -0.65 -0.09 5.44
CA ALA A 47 -1.62 -1.18 5.46
C ALA A 47 -2.71 -1.00 4.37
N VAL A 48 -3.20 0.23 4.19
CA VAL A 48 -4.16 0.56 3.11
C VAL A 48 -3.52 0.36 1.73
N ILE A 49 -2.30 0.85 1.51
CA ILE A 49 -1.58 0.68 0.23
C ILE A 49 -1.44 -0.81 -0.10
N ARG A 50 -0.93 -1.60 0.84
CA ARG A 50 -0.72 -3.05 0.66
C ARG A 50 -2.03 -3.78 0.33
N ALA A 51 -3.11 -3.45 1.06
CA ALA A 51 -4.43 -4.03 0.83
C ALA A 51 -4.99 -3.64 -0.55
N THR A 52 -4.87 -2.36 -0.95
CA THR A 52 -5.38 -1.87 -2.24
C THR A 52 -4.61 -2.48 -3.41
N VAL A 53 -3.28 -2.53 -3.34
CA VAL A 53 -2.44 -3.19 -4.34
C VAL A 53 -2.81 -4.67 -4.50
N LYS A 54 -3.17 -5.34 -3.40
CA LYS A 54 -3.65 -6.73 -3.44
C LYS A 54 -5.04 -6.85 -4.07
N VAL A 55 -5.95 -5.92 -3.81
CA VAL A 55 -7.26 -5.85 -4.51
C VAL A 55 -7.04 -5.68 -6.01
N MET A 56 -6.17 -4.77 -6.45
CA MET A 56 -5.86 -4.54 -7.86
C MET A 56 -5.31 -5.81 -8.53
N GLU A 57 -4.38 -6.50 -7.87
CA GLU A 57 -3.83 -7.77 -8.35
C GLU A 57 -4.91 -8.83 -8.54
N LEU A 58 -5.78 -9.02 -7.53
CA LEU A 58 -6.82 -10.04 -7.57
C LEU A 58 -7.92 -9.70 -8.59
N ALA A 59 -8.33 -8.43 -8.67
CA ALA A 59 -9.28 -7.96 -9.69
C ALA A 59 -8.73 -8.14 -11.11
N SER A 60 -7.44 -7.86 -11.30
CA SER A 60 -6.75 -8.14 -12.56
C SER A 60 -6.64 -9.64 -12.84
N ALA A 61 -6.39 -10.47 -11.82
CA ALA A 61 -6.27 -11.91 -11.96
C ALA A 61 -7.61 -12.61 -12.32
N GLU A 62 -8.77 -12.00 -11.97
CA GLU A 62 -10.09 -12.50 -12.41
C GLU A 62 -10.21 -12.60 -13.93
N ARG A 63 -9.48 -11.75 -14.67
CA ARG A 63 -9.52 -11.76 -16.16
C ARG A 63 -9.03 -13.07 -16.74
N GLY A 64 -8.13 -13.78 -16.09
CA GLY A 64 -7.65 -15.09 -16.57
C GLY A 64 -8.78 -16.11 -16.69
N PRO A 65 -9.45 -16.52 -15.59
CA PRO A 65 -10.61 -17.41 -15.64
C PRO A 65 -11.78 -16.86 -16.45
N MET A 66 -12.02 -15.55 -16.42
CA MET A 66 -13.05 -14.90 -17.25
C MET A 66 -12.75 -15.08 -18.75
N ASN A 67 -11.51 -14.84 -19.18
CA ASN A 67 -11.09 -15.02 -20.56
C ASN A 67 -11.17 -16.50 -20.98
N ALA A 68 -10.81 -17.43 -20.09
CA ALA A 68 -10.98 -18.85 -20.33
C ALA A 68 -12.44 -19.25 -20.53
N ALA A 69 -13.37 -18.67 -19.74
CA ALA A 69 -14.81 -18.91 -19.91
C ALA A 69 -15.38 -18.26 -21.19
N LEU A 70 -14.92 -17.05 -21.53
CA LEU A 70 -15.29 -16.36 -22.77
C LEU A 70 -14.84 -17.10 -24.04
N GLY A 71 -13.71 -17.79 -23.98
CA GLY A 71 -13.15 -18.53 -25.13
C GLY A 71 -13.56 -20.02 -25.17
N ALA A 72 -14.27 -20.53 -24.15
CA ALA A 72 -14.71 -21.91 -24.15
C ALA A 72 -15.95 -22.12 -25.02
N ASP A 73 -16.12 -23.35 -25.55
CA ASP A 73 -17.36 -23.76 -26.20
C ASP A 73 -18.51 -23.87 -25.22
N LEU A 74 -19.75 -23.76 -25.74
CA LEU A 74 -20.96 -23.93 -24.94
C LEU A 74 -21.43 -25.40 -24.95
N PRO A 75 -21.86 -25.93 -23.80
CA PRO A 75 -21.87 -25.29 -22.47
C PRO A 75 -20.45 -25.09 -21.90
N VAL A 76 -20.20 -23.94 -21.27
CA VAL A 76 -18.89 -23.64 -20.68
C VAL A 76 -18.57 -24.72 -19.63
N PRO A 77 -17.34 -25.30 -19.66
CA PRO A 77 -16.93 -26.30 -18.68
C PRO A 77 -17.09 -25.80 -17.23
N GLU A 78 -17.63 -26.66 -16.36
CA GLU A 78 -17.85 -26.31 -14.95
C GLU A 78 -16.53 -25.96 -14.23
N SER A 79 -15.40 -26.55 -14.65
CA SER A 79 -14.07 -26.17 -14.14
C SER A 79 -13.73 -24.70 -14.38
N ASN A 80 -14.06 -24.14 -15.56
CA ASN A 80 -13.84 -22.72 -15.87
C ASN A 80 -14.74 -21.81 -15.04
N LEU A 81 -16.01 -22.18 -14.88
CA LEU A 81 -16.95 -21.43 -14.04
C LEU A 81 -16.58 -21.49 -12.56
N ALA A 82 -16.12 -22.63 -12.07
CA ALA A 82 -15.63 -22.80 -10.71
C ALA A 82 -14.36 -21.96 -10.45
N ALA A 83 -13.41 -21.95 -11.39
CA ALA A 83 -12.21 -21.13 -11.32
C ALA A 83 -12.56 -19.63 -11.30
N LEU A 84 -13.53 -19.19 -12.11
CA LEU A 84 -14.01 -17.80 -12.13
C LEU A 84 -14.68 -17.41 -10.79
N ARG A 85 -15.57 -18.27 -10.26
CA ARG A 85 -16.20 -18.04 -8.95
C ARG A 85 -15.17 -17.95 -7.83
N ALA A 86 -14.16 -18.83 -7.83
CA ALA A 86 -13.09 -18.83 -6.85
C ALA A 86 -12.23 -17.55 -6.95
N ALA A 87 -11.93 -17.06 -8.15
CA ALA A 87 -11.22 -15.80 -8.35
C ALA A 87 -12.01 -14.61 -7.79
N ARG A 88 -13.29 -14.50 -8.13
CA ARG A 88 -14.20 -13.46 -7.62
C ARG A 88 -14.29 -13.47 -6.09
N GLY A 89 -14.42 -14.65 -5.48
CA GLY A 89 -14.46 -14.79 -4.03
C GLY A 89 -13.19 -14.29 -3.34
N ARG A 90 -12.02 -14.51 -3.93
CA ARG A 90 -10.75 -13.97 -3.42
C ARG A 90 -10.70 -12.45 -3.49
N THR A 91 -11.15 -11.86 -4.60
CA THR A 91 -11.22 -10.40 -4.75
C THR A 91 -12.17 -9.79 -3.73
N ASP A 92 -13.38 -10.38 -3.57
CA ASP A 92 -14.40 -9.88 -2.63
C ASP A 92 -13.88 -9.92 -1.18
N ALA A 93 -13.27 -11.04 -0.77
CA ALA A 93 -12.65 -11.15 0.55
C ALA A 93 -11.55 -10.10 0.78
N GLN A 94 -10.75 -9.79 -0.24
CA GLN A 94 -9.72 -8.75 -0.13
C GLN A 94 -10.30 -7.34 -0.07
N ILE A 95 -11.40 -7.06 -0.79
CA ILE A 95 -12.12 -5.79 -0.68
C ILE A 95 -12.71 -5.63 0.73
N ASP A 96 -13.26 -6.70 1.32
CA ASP A 96 -13.77 -6.67 2.68
C ASP A 96 -12.65 -6.40 3.69
N GLN A 97 -11.45 -6.98 3.51
CA GLN A 97 -10.27 -6.66 4.31
C GLN A 97 -9.85 -5.19 4.17
N LEU A 98 -9.84 -4.64 2.96
CA LEU A 98 -9.55 -3.23 2.72
C LEU A 98 -10.57 -2.33 3.41
N LEU A 99 -11.87 -2.63 3.32
CA LEU A 99 -12.94 -1.88 3.98
C LEU A 99 -12.83 -1.93 5.52
N ALA A 100 -12.31 -3.03 6.09
CA ALA A 100 -12.10 -3.16 7.52
C ALA A 100 -11.02 -2.19 8.05
N LEU A 101 -10.02 -1.81 7.24
CA LEU A 101 -9.02 -0.80 7.61
C LEU A 101 -9.62 0.61 7.82
N TYR A 102 -10.82 0.85 7.27
CA TYR A 102 -11.57 2.10 7.43
C TYR A 102 -12.71 2.00 8.47
N ALA A 103 -12.74 0.95 9.28
CA ALA A 103 -13.85 0.71 10.20
C ALA A 103 -13.83 1.63 11.43
N ALA A 104 -12.65 2.13 11.90
CA ALA A 104 -12.51 2.99 13.08
C ALA A 104 -11.18 3.77 13.12
N PRO A 105 -11.11 4.94 13.76
CA PRO A 105 -12.22 5.86 14.03
C PRO A 105 -12.70 6.56 12.74
N LEU A 106 -13.99 6.82 12.68
CA LEU A 106 -14.61 7.45 11.51
C LEU A 106 -14.36 8.97 11.55
N ASN A 107 -13.40 9.44 10.77
CA ASN A 107 -13.29 10.84 10.40
C ASN A 107 -13.87 11.04 8.98
N PRO A 108 -14.18 12.28 8.54
CA PRO A 108 -14.77 12.54 7.22
C PRO A 108 -13.95 11.94 6.07
N GLU A 109 -12.62 12.04 6.09
CA GLU A 109 -11.73 11.52 5.05
C GLU A 109 -11.80 9.98 4.93
N LYS A 110 -11.89 9.28 6.07
CA LYS A 110 -12.06 7.82 6.09
C LYS A 110 -13.43 7.39 5.58
N LEU A 111 -14.48 8.18 5.85
CA LEU A 111 -15.82 7.94 5.32
C LEU A 111 -15.86 8.10 3.80
N ASP A 112 -15.24 9.16 3.26
CA ASP A 112 -15.16 9.39 1.82
C ASP A 112 -14.37 8.29 1.11
N ALA A 113 -13.21 7.89 1.66
CA ALA A 113 -12.43 6.78 1.14
C ALA A 113 -13.22 5.45 1.13
N ARG A 114 -13.94 5.17 2.21
CA ARG A 114 -14.80 3.97 2.31
C ARG A 114 -15.92 4.01 1.26
N ALA A 115 -16.58 5.16 1.08
CA ALA A 115 -17.61 5.35 0.07
C ALA A 115 -17.07 5.16 -1.35
N GLU A 116 -15.85 5.64 -1.63
CA GLU A 116 -15.16 5.43 -2.89
C GLU A 116 -14.91 3.95 -3.17
N ILE A 117 -14.36 3.21 -2.20
CA ILE A 117 -14.13 1.76 -2.32
C ILE A 117 -15.44 1.02 -2.60
N GLN A 118 -16.54 1.40 -1.94
CA GLN A 118 -17.85 0.81 -2.19
C GLN A 118 -18.38 1.10 -3.59
N ARG A 119 -18.14 2.32 -4.13
CA ARG A 119 -18.48 2.67 -5.52
C ARG A 119 -17.71 1.82 -6.52
N ILE A 120 -16.40 1.63 -6.30
CA ILE A 120 -15.58 0.78 -7.18
C ILE A 120 -16.03 -0.69 -7.09
N ARG A 121 -16.33 -1.19 -5.89
CA ARG A 121 -16.92 -2.53 -5.70
C ARG A 121 -18.23 -2.71 -6.48
N HIS A 122 -19.11 -1.71 -6.46
CA HIS A 122 -20.34 -1.74 -7.24
C HIS A 122 -20.06 -1.76 -8.74
N ALA A 123 -19.13 -0.95 -9.23
CA ALA A 123 -18.71 -0.95 -10.63
C ALA A 123 -18.11 -2.31 -11.05
N LEU A 124 -17.33 -2.96 -10.18
CA LEU A 124 -16.84 -4.33 -10.40
C LEU A 124 -17.98 -5.34 -10.51
N SER A 125 -19.00 -5.24 -9.66
CA SER A 125 -20.19 -6.09 -9.71
C SER A 125 -20.92 -5.95 -11.04
N LEU A 126 -21.09 -4.73 -11.55
CA LEU A 126 -21.70 -4.48 -12.87
C LEU A 126 -20.86 -5.06 -14.03
N ALA A 127 -19.53 -4.92 -13.96
CA ALA A 127 -18.63 -5.52 -14.95
C ALA A 127 -18.73 -7.05 -14.95
N ARG A 128 -18.86 -7.69 -13.79
CA ARG A 128 -19.06 -9.15 -13.66
C ARG A 128 -20.40 -9.61 -14.23
N ILE A 129 -21.49 -8.87 -13.98
CA ILE A 129 -22.82 -9.16 -14.57
C ILE A 129 -22.72 -9.10 -16.10
N HIS A 130 -22.08 -8.08 -16.65
CA HIS A 130 -21.86 -7.99 -18.09
C HIS A 130 -21.03 -9.18 -18.62
N ALA A 131 -19.97 -9.56 -17.91
CA ALA A 131 -19.17 -10.72 -18.28
C ALA A 131 -20.01 -12.01 -18.29
N ASP A 132 -20.85 -12.24 -17.29
CA ASP A 132 -21.70 -13.43 -17.20
C ASP A 132 -22.72 -13.52 -18.36
N LEU A 133 -23.29 -12.39 -18.77
CA LEU A 133 -24.17 -12.32 -19.94
C LEU A 133 -23.41 -12.71 -21.22
N VAL A 134 -22.20 -12.15 -21.42
CA VAL A 134 -21.40 -12.44 -22.62
C VAL A 134 -20.88 -13.89 -22.64
N ILE A 135 -20.49 -14.43 -21.49
CA ILE A 135 -20.05 -15.83 -21.35
C ILE A 135 -21.16 -16.81 -21.79
N THR A 136 -22.41 -16.51 -21.55
CA THR A 136 -23.56 -17.37 -21.92
C THR A 136 -24.11 -17.11 -23.32
N THR A 137 -23.59 -16.09 -24.03
CA THR A 137 -24.01 -15.76 -25.39
C THR A 137 -23.59 -16.86 -26.39
N PRO A 138 -24.50 -17.33 -27.26
CA PRO A 138 -24.18 -18.27 -28.32
C PRO A 138 -22.99 -17.80 -29.18
N ARG A 139 -22.08 -18.70 -29.48
CA ARG A 139 -20.79 -18.37 -30.13
C ARG A 139 -20.95 -17.80 -31.54
N ASP A 140 -22.01 -18.16 -32.24
CA ASP A 140 -22.39 -17.60 -33.54
C ASP A 140 -22.81 -16.12 -33.48
N ARG A 141 -23.33 -15.68 -32.33
CA ARG A 141 -23.75 -14.30 -32.07
C ARG A 141 -22.69 -13.46 -31.36
N LEU A 142 -21.68 -14.09 -30.76
CA LEU A 142 -20.63 -13.41 -30.03
C LEU A 142 -19.69 -12.68 -30.98
N THR A 143 -19.48 -11.37 -30.80
CA THR A 143 -18.52 -10.58 -31.58
C THR A 143 -17.21 -10.37 -30.80
N GLY A 144 -16.13 -10.01 -31.51
CA GLY A 144 -14.86 -9.64 -30.85
C GLY A 144 -15.00 -8.36 -30.01
N ASP A 145 -15.91 -7.46 -30.40
CA ASP A 145 -16.18 -6.22 -29.66
C ASP A 145 -16.93 -6.49 -28.37
N ASP A 146 -17.83 -7.47 -28.33
CA ASP A 146 -18.50 -7.89 -27.08
C ASP A 146 -17.47 -8.43 -26.07
N VAL A 147 -16.58 -9.30 -26.52
CA VAL A 147 -15.48 -9.84 -25.69
C VAL A 147 -14.57 -8.72 -25.20
N TRP A 148 -14.21 -7.80 -26.11
CA TRP A 148 -13.36 -6.66 -25.72
C TRP A 148 -14.06 -5.68 -24.77
N ALA A 149 -15.37 -5.48 -24.90
CA ALA A 149 -16.15 -4.64 -24.00
C ALA A 149 -16.08 -5.17 -22.56
N VAL A 150 -16.21 -6.49 -22.36
CA VAL A 150 -16.06 -7.14 -21.05
C VAL A 150 -14.66 -6.95 -20.49
N VAL A 151 -13.62 -7.28 -21.26
CA VAL A 151 -12.21 -7.12 -20.84
C VAL A 151 -11.92 -5.67 -20.45
N SER A 152 -12.33 -4.71 -21.30
CA SER A 152 -12.07 -3.29 -21.08
C SER A 152 -12.85 -2.72 -19.87
N ALA A 153 -14.04 -3.27 -19.55
CA ALA A 153 -14.78 -2.90 -18.35
C ALA A 153 -13.99 -3.22 -17.08
N MET A 154 -13.37 -4.42 -17.00
CA MET A 154 -12.52 -4.81 -15.88
C MET A 154 -11.24 -3.96 -15.80
N VAL A 155 -10.60 -3.69 -16.94
CA VAL A 155 -9.36 -2.88 -16.99
C VAL A 155 -9.59 -1.46 -16.49
N ARG A 156 -10.71 -0.83 -16.83
CA ARG A 156 -11.06 0.55 -16.40
C ARG A 156 -11.25 0.72 -14.89
N LEU A 157 -11.36 -0.36 -14.12
CA LEU A 157 -11.45 -0.29 -12.66
C LEU A 157 -10.08 -0.08 -11.99
N ILE A 158 -8.99 -0.50 -12.62
CA ILE A 158 -7.65 -0.44 -12.02
C ILE A 158 -7.20 0.99 -11.69
N PRO A 159 -7.33 1.98 -12.60
CA PRO A 159 -7.00 3.36 -12.27
C PRO A 159 -7.84 3.94 -11.10
N GLN A 160 -9.07 3.47 -10.92
CA GLN A 160 -9.93 3.91 -9.81
C GLN A 160 -9.40 3.38 -8.47
N TRP A 161 -8.96 2.10 -8.42
CA TRP A 161 -8.26 1.55 -7.25
C TRP A 161 -6.96 2.28 -6.97
N GLN A 162 -6.16 2.60 -7.99
CA GLN A 162 -4.94 3.40 -7.83
C GLN A 162 -5.22 4.78 -7.23
N ALA A 163 -6.23 5.47 -7.74
CA ALA A 163 -6.63 6.78 -7.23
C ALA A 163 -7.08 6.71 -5.75
N SER A 164 -7.79 5.66 -5.35
CA SER A 164 -8.31 5.51 -3.98
C SER A 164 -7.22 5.41 -2.91
N MET A 165 -5.99 4.98 -3.26
CA MET A 165 -4.87 4.91 -2.31
C MET A 165 -3.97 6.17 -2.32
N GLY A 166 -4.24 7.17 -3.15
CA GLY A 166 -3.35 8.33 -3.35
C GLY A 166 -3.02 9.09 -2.07
N LEU A 167 -4.02 9.31 -1.19
CA LEU A 167 -3.80 9.94 0.11
C LEU A 167 -2.87 9.10 1.00
N SER A 168 -3.09 7.80 1.07
CA SER A 168 -2.26 6.88 1.87
C SER A 168 -0.82 6.85 1.36
N VAL A 169 -0.61 6.86 0.04
CA VAL A 169 0.73 6.97 -0.56
C VAL A 169 1.40 8.27 -0.13
N GLY A 170 0.69 9.41 -0.18
CA GLY A 170 1.20 10.69 0.27
C GLY A 170 1.58 10.70 1.76
N VAL A 171 0.79 10.06 2.63
CA VAL A 171 1.07 9.94 4.07
C VAL A 171 2.31 9.08 4.31
N ALA A 172 2.39 7.89 3.69
CA ALA A 172 3.54 7.00 3.83
C ALA A 172 4.84 7.66 3.36
N MET A 173 4.83 8.33 2.20
CA MET A 173 6.00 9.01 1.64
C MET A 173 6.49 10.20 2.47
N ARG A 174 5.60 10.88 3.23
CA ARG A 174 6.00 12.01 4.09
C ARG A 174 6.56 11.57 5.43
N ASN A 175 6.08 10.46 5.94
CA ASN A 175 6.35 10.02 7.31
C ASN A 175 7.47 8.97 7.41
N GLU A 176 7.93 8.44 6.27
CA GLU A 176 9.00 7.44 6.20
C GLU A 176 10.05 7.86 5.16
N ALA A 177 11.31 8.03 5.60
CA ALA A 177 12.36 8.60 4.77
C ALA A 177 12.74 7.71 3.56
N ASP A 178 12.73 6.39 3.72
CA ASP A 178 13.08 5.43 2.68
C ASP A 178 11.91 5.04 1.77
N ALA A 179 10.67 5.28 2.23
CA ALA A 179 9.47 4.91 1.50
C ALA A 179 9.38 5.49 0.06
N PRO A 180 9.75 6.76 -0.22
CA PRO A 180 9.55 7.33 -1.56
C PRO A 180 10.21 6.54 -2.68
N SER A 181 11.43 6.04 -2.47
CA SER A 181 12.18 5.32 -3.50
C SER A 181 11.66 3.90 -3.70
N VAL A 182 11.49 3.13 -2.63
CA VAL A 182 11.10 1.71 -2.70
C VAL A 182 9.60 1.58 -3.00
N LEU A 183 8.74 2.43 -2.39
CA LEU A 183 7.32 2.44 -2.67
C LEU A 183 7.03 2.81 -4.13
N SER A 184 7.78 3.77 -4.70
CA SER A 184 7.63 4.10 -6.12
C SER A 184 7.96 2.91 -7.03
N LEU A 185 9.00 2.12 -6.71
CA LEU A 185 9.32 0.88 -7.41
C LEU A 185 8.21 -0.18 -7.30
N ALA A 186 7.65 -0.37 -6.09
CA ALA A 186 6.55 -1.29 -5.88
C ALA A 186 5.29 -0.90 -6.68
N LEU A 187 4.98 0.40 -6.76
CA LEU A 187 3.87 0.92 -7.54
C LEU A 187 4.11 0.79 -9.06
N LEU A 188 5.33 1.07 -9.55
CA LEU A 188 5.71 0.82 -10.94
C LEU A 188 5.59 -0.67 -11.30
N SER A 189 6.00 -1.55 -10.38
CA SER A 189 5.86 -3.01 -10.56
C SER A 189 4.39 -3.45 -10.58
N SER A 190 3.52 -2.81 -9.79
CA SER A 190 2.08 -3.03 -9.85
C SER A 190 1.48 -2.62 -11.18
N GLU A 191 1.90 -1.48 -11.72
CA GLU A 191 1.50 -1.01 -13.05
C GLU A 191 2.02 -1.95 -14.14
N LEU A 192 3.29 -2.38 -14.06
CA LEU A 192 3.87 -3.36 -14.98
C LEU A 192 3.05 -4.66 -15.00
N ARG A 193 2.66 -5.16 -13.80
CA ARG A 193 1.81 -6.35 -13.68
C ARG A 193 0.45 -6.16 -14.36
N GLU A 194 -0.14 -4.96 -14.26
CA GLU A 194 -1.40 -4.66 -14.92
C GLU A 194 -1.26 -4.61 -16.45
N GLN A 195 -0.22 -3.96 -16.96
CA GLN A 195 0.06 -3.92 -18.39
C GLN A 195 0.37 -5.31 -18.94
N ALA A 196 1.10 -6.13 -18.20
CA ALA A 196 1.34 -7.54 -18.54
C ALA A 196 0.02 -8.33 -18.64
N GLY A 197 -0.87 -8.17 -17.67
CA GLY A 197 -2.19 -8.82 -17.69
C GLY A 197 -3.10 -8.31 -18.81
N LEU A 198 -3.04 -7.02 -19.12
CA LEU A 198 -3.75 -6.43 -20.26
C LEU A 198 -3.24 -7.01 -21.58
N LEU A 199 -1.90 -7.11 -21.75
CA LEU A 199 -1.28 -7.68 -22.94
C LEU A 199 -1.84 -9.09 -23.24
N GLY A 200 -1.86 -9.98 -22.23
CA GLY A 200 -2.46 -11.32 -22.40
C GLY A 200 -3.95 -11.27 -22.73
N SER A 201 -4.70 -10.31 -22.18
CA SER A 201 -6.14 -10.19 -22.41
C SER A 201 -6.52 -9.67 -23.80
N ILE A 202 -5.62 -8.95 -24.49
CA ILE A 202 -5.86 -8.45 -25.87
C ILE A 202 -6.02 -9.61 -26.87
N TYR A 203 -5.42 -10.76 -26.60
CA TYR A 203 -5.56 -11.94 -27.45
C TYR A 203 -6.93 -12.63 -27.33
N THR A 204 -7.66 -12.40 -26.23
CA THR A 204 -8.91 -13.11 -25.93
C THR A 204 -9.96 -13.01 -27.05
N PRO A 205 -10.26 -11.85 -27.66
CA PRO A 205 -11.26 -11.77 -28.74
C PRO A 205 -10.90 -12.61 -29.97
N ALA A 206 -9.62 -12.67 -30.32
CA ALA A 206 -9.14 -13.47 -31.45
C ALA A 206 -9.17 -14.97 -31.15
N LEU A 207 -8.71 -15.36 -29.95
CA LEU A 207 -8.71 -16.74 -29.47
C LEU A 207 -10.12 -17.30 -29.31
N ALA A 208 -11.03 -16.52 -28.69
CA ALA A 208 -12.44 -16.92 -28.49
C ALA A 208 -13.22 -17.10 -29.81
N ARG A 209 -12.74 -16.52 -30.90
CA ARG A 209 -13.34 -16.59 -32.22
C ARG A 209 -12.53 -17.45 -33.21
N HIS A 210 -11.47 -18.09 -32.78
CA HIS A 210 -10.56 -18.89 -33.60
C HIS A 210 -10.13 -18.18 -34.89
N ARG A 211 -9.81 -16.86 -34.77
CA ARG A 211 -9.43 -16.02 -35.90
C ARG A 211 -8.06 -15.37 -35.68
N THR A 212 -7.48 -14.86 -36.76
CA THR A 212 -6.28 -14.02 -36.70
C THR A 212 -6.54 -12.69 -35.98
N LEU A 213 -5.47 -12.07 -35.48
CA LEU A 213 -5.51 -10.73 -34.91
C LEU A 213 -5.89 -9.68 -35.95
N THR A 214 -6.85 -8.83 -35.61
CA THR A 214 -7.16 -7.64 -36.42
C THR A 214 -6.04 -6.60 -36.29
N GLN A 215 -5.98 -5.67 -37.24
CA GLN A 215 -5.04 -4.54 -37.19
C GLN A 215 -5.23 -3.71 -35.89
N VAL A 216 -6.45 -3.53 -35.43
CA VAL A 216 -6.75 -2.81 -34.18
C VAL A 216 -6.17 -3.53 -32.95
N GLU A 217 -6.28 -4.86 -32.90
CA GLU A 217 -5.70 -5.68 -31.82
C GLU A 217 -4.18 -5.64 -31.88
N GLN A 218 -3.57 -5.69 -33.05
CA GLN A 218 -2.13 -5.52 -33.23
C GLN A 218 -1.65 -4.15 -32.73
N PHE A 219 -2.33 -3.05 -33.06
CA PHE A 219 -1.99 -1.73 -32.53
C PHE A 219 -2.15 -1.63 -31.02
N ARG A 220 -3.14 -2.32 -30.43
CA ARG A 220 -3.29 -2.39 -28.97
C ARG A 220 -2.11 -3.13 -28.33
N ILE A 221 -1.68 -4.25 -28.93
CA ILE A 221 -0.51 -5.01 -28.48
C ILE A 221 0.74 -4.12 -28.50
N GLU A 222 1.03 -3.46 -29.62
CA GLU A 222 2.22 -2.59 -29.74
C GLU A 222 2.19 -1.45 -28.72
N ARG A 223 1.02 -0.84 -28.47
CA ARG A 223 0.88 0.22 -27.45
C ARG A 223 1.19 -0.30 -26.05
N VAL A 224 0.70 -1.49 -25.71
CA VAL A 224 0.92 -2.06 -24.37
C VAL A 224 2.37 -2.53 -24.22
N LEU A 225 2.98 -3.08 -25.26
CA LEU A 225 4.42 -3.42 -25.26
C LEU A 225 5.29 -2.17 -25.06
N GLY A 226 4.98 -1.07 -25.75
CA GLY A 226 5.68 0.21 -25.53
C GLY A 226 5.53 0.72 -24.09
N ARG A 227 4.35 0.56 -23.48
CA ARG A 227 4.13 0.91 -22.06
C ARG A 227 4.91 -0.01 -21.11
N ILE A 228 5.01 -1.29 -21.40
CA ILE A 228 5.82 -2.26 -20.65
C ILE A 228 7.30 -1.88 -20.70
N ASP A 229 7.82 -1.54 -21.89
CA ASP A 229 9.20 -1.12 -22.10
C ASP A 229 9.52 0.19 -21.34
N GLU A 230 8.63 1.17 -21.39
CA GLU A 230 8.74 2.40 -20.61
C GLU A 230 8.81 2.12 -19.09
N LEU A 231 7.87 1.29 -18.58
CA LEU A 231 7.86 0.92 -17.16
C LEU A 231 9.12 0.17 -16.76
N TRP A 232 9.61 -0.71 -17.60
CA TRP A 232 10.87 -1.42 -17.37
C TRP A 232 12.07 -0.47 -17.32
N THR A 233 12.13 0.50 -18.23
CA THR A 233 13.15 1.54 -18.22
C THR A 233 13.11 2.37 -16.95
N LEU A 234 11.91 2.75 -16.49
CA LEU A 234 11.72 3.48 -15.24
C LEU A 234 12.16 2.65 -14.02
N ILE A 235 11.78 1.37 -13.95
CA ILE A 235 12.20 0.45 -12.89
C ILE A 235 13.73 0.33 -12.85
N ASN A 236 14.37 0.09 -13.99
CA ASN A 236 15.83 -0.02 -14.08
C ASN A 236 16.54 1.27 -13.67
N SER A 237 16.02 2.43 -14.08
CA SER A 237 16.60 3.72 -13.69
C SER A 237 16.54 3.95 -12.18
N ARG A 238 15.48 3.49 -11.50
CA ARG A 238 15.36 3.54 -10.03
C ARG A 238 16.28 2.54 -9.35
N ILE A 239 16.38 1.32 -9.88
CA ILE A 239 17.31 0.30 -9.36
C ILE A 239 18.77 0.76 -9.50
N ALA A 240 19.12 1.47 -10.58
CA ALA A 240 20.48 2.02 -10.74
C ALA A 240 20.87 3.00 -9.62
N THR A 241 19.90 3.65 -8.97
CA THR A 241 20.15 4.50 -7.79
C THR A 241 20.25 3.72 -6.47
N ARG A 242 19.92 2.40 -6.49
CA ARG A 242 19.95 1.48 -5.35
C ARG A 242 20.55 0.13 -5.77
N PRO A 243 21.88 0.05 -5.92
CA PRO A 243 22.56 -1.15 -6.45
C PRO A 243 22.26 -2.44 -5.65
N GLU A 244 21.93 -2.32 -4.36
CA GLU A 244 21.56 -3.43 -3.50
C GLU A 244 20.31 -4.16 -4.01
N LEU A 245 19.36 -3.46 -4.62
CA LEU A 245 18.15 -4.08 -5.19
C LEU A 245 18.47 -4.89 -6.46
N ALA A 246 19.50 -4.50 -7.22
CA ALA A 246 19.94 -5.25 -8.40
C ALA A 246 20.54 -6.63 -8.05
N THR A 247 21.03 -6.80 -6.83
CA THR A 247 21.61 -8.06 -6.35
C THR A 247 20.59 -9.04 -5.81
N LEU A 248 19.33 -8.61 -5.66
CA LEU A 248 18.25 -9.49 -5.18
C LEU A 248 17.95 -10.60 -6.19
N PRO A 249 17.91 -11.87 -5.78
CA PRO A 249 17.56 -12.99 -6.68
C PRO A 249 16.21 -12.80 -7.37
N ILE A 250 15.28 -12.15 -6.70
CA ILE A 250 13.92 -11.89 -7.22
C ILE A 250 13.94 -10.92 -8.42
N TYR A 251 14.91 -9.99 -8.48
CA TYR A 251 15.09 -9.11 -9.63
C TYR A 251 15.59 -9.87 -10.87
N ALA A 252 16.55 -10.77 -10.69
CA ALA A 252 17.03 -11.66 -11.75
C ALA A 252 15.90 -12.59 -12.25
N GLN A 253 15.06 -13.10 -11.35
CA GLN A 253 13.88 -13.91 -11.70
C GLN A 253 12.86 -13.09 -12.52
N LEU A 254 12.64 -11.81 -12.18
CA LEU A 254 11.78 -10.94 -12.97
C LEU A 254 12.31 -10.79 -14.41
N GLN A 255 13.62 -10.56 -14.56
CA GLN A 255 14.26 -10.43 -15.86
C GLN A 255 14.13 -11.71 -16.70
N GLN A 256 14.43 -12.85 -16.10
CA GLN A 256 14.42 -14.12 -16.82
C GLN A 256 12.99 -14.57 -17.15
N ARG A 257 12.10 -14.60 -16.15
CA ARG A 257 10.79 -15.23 -16.31
C ARG A 257 9.80 -14.35 -17.07
N TYR A 258 9.71 -13.05 -16.75
CA TYR A 258 8.74 -12.21 -17.43
C TYR A 258 9.31 -11.64 -18.72
N PHE A 259 10.45 -10.94 -18.66
CA PHE A 259 11.02 -10.27 -19.83
C PHE A 259 11.68 -11.25 -20.81
N GLY A 260 12.26 -12.36 -20.32
CA GLY A 260 12.76 -13.44 -21.17
C GLY A 260 11.63 -14.34 -21.66
N GLU A 261 11.19 -15.28 -20.79
CA GLU A 261 10.27 -16.35 -21.17
C GLU A 261 8.85 -15.82 -21.48
N GLY A 262 8.32 -14.89 -20.69
CA GLY A 262 6.94 -14.40 -20.82
C GLY A 262 6.68 -13.63 -22.11
N LEU A 263 7.52 -12.66 -22.41
CA LEU A 263 7.39 -11.87 -23.65
C LEU A 263 7.73 -12.71 -24.90
N GLN A 264 8.70 -13.62 -24.80
CA GLN A 264 9.02 -14.54 -25.89
C GLN A 264 7.84 -15.47 -26.20
N TYR A 265 7.16 -16.00 -25.18
CA TYR A 265 5.97 -16.83 -25.38
C TYR A 265 4.86 -16.05 -26.10
N LEU A 266 4.56 -14.82 -25.66
CA LEU A 266 3.55 -13.99 -26.32
C LEU A 266 3.95 -13.60 -27.77
N ASP A 267 5.22 -13.41 -28.04
CA ASP A 267 5.70 -13.14 -29.41
C ASP A 267 5.48 -14.35 -30.31
N GLN A 268 5.72 -15.57 -29.82
CA GLN A 268 5.40 -16.82 -30.56
C GLN A 268 3.89 -16.95 -30.82
N VAL A 269 3.04 -16.67 -29.81
CA VAL A 269 1.57 -16.66 -29.98
C VAL A 269 1.17 -15.63 -31.05
N ARG A 270 1.77 -14.43 -31.03
CA ARG A 270 1.51 -13.37 -32.00
C ARG A 270 1.89 -13.78 -33.42
N GLN A 271 3.08 -14.35 -33.60
CA GLN A 271 3.55 -14.80 -34.92
C GLN A 271 2.61 -15.85 -35.51
N ASN A 272 2.18 -16.82 -34.72
CA ASN A 272 1.21 -17.84 -35.11
C ASN A 272 -0.16 -17.24 -35.42
N ALA A 273 -0.57 -16.19 -34.71
CA ALA A 273 -1.84 -15.48 -34.91
C ALA A 273 -1.91 -14.64 -36.18
N THR A 274 -0.80 -14.36 -36.82
CA THR A 274 -0.73 -13.56 -38.06
C THR A 274 -0.70 -14.39 -39.33
N VAL A 275 -0.52 -15.72 -39.24
CA VAL A 275 -0.47 -16.64 -40.41
C VAL A 275 -1.87 -17.19 -40.70
N PRO A 276 -2.51 -16.78 -41.83
CA PRO A 276 -3.90 -17.17 -42.13
C PRO A 276 -4.14 -18.67 -42.27
N SER A 277 -3.11 -19.46 -42.62
CA SER A 277 -3.23 -20.89 -42.91
C SER A 277 -3.19 -21.79 -41.67
N GLN A 278 -2.79 -21.27 -40.51
CA GLN A 278 -2.61 -22.09 -39.31
C GLN A 278 -3.61 -21.80 -38.19
N GLY A 279 -4.32 -20.65 -38.21
CA GLY A 279 -5.21 -20.22 -37.14
C GLY A 279 -4.47 -20.08 -35.81
N LEU A 280 -5.17 -19.58 -34.79
CA LEU A 280 -4.64 -19.63 -33.43
C LEU A 280 -4.76 -21.07 -32.91
N GLN A 281 -3.62 -21.74 -32.76
CA GLN A 281 -3.55 -23.11 -32.25
C GLN A 281 -3.66 -23.20 -30.72
N VAL A 282 -3.65 -22.04 -30.02
CA VAL A 282 -3.68 -21.92 -28.57
C VAL A 282 -5.06 -21.46 -28.13
N SER A 283 -5.66 -22.15 -27.18
CA SER A 283 -6.91 -21.72 -26.52
C SER A 283 -6.65 -20.59 -25.51
N THR A 284 -7.71 -19.87 -25.14
CA THR A 284 -7.64 -18.85 -24.07
C THR A 284 -7.20 -19.44 -22.73
N GLY A 285 -7.60 -20.68 -22.44
CA GLY A 285 -7.20 -21.43 -21.24
C GLY A 285 -5.72 -21.77 -21.23
N GLU A 286 -5.18 -22.26 -22.34
CA GLU A 286 -3.75 -22.59 -22.49
C GLU A 286 -2.88 -21.32 -22.43
N LEU A 287 -3.30 -20.23 -23.07
CA LEU A 287 -2.62 -18.94 -22.94
C LEU A 287 -2.54 -18.52 -21.47
N ALA A 288 -3.65 -18.58 -20.76
CA ALA A 288 -3.69 -18.22 -19.34
C ALA A 288 -2.83 -19.15 -18.49
N ALA A 289 -2.89 -20.46 -18.71
CA ALA A 289 -2.14 -21.46 -17.95
C ALA A 289 -0.61 -21.30 -18.10
N THR A 290 -0.14 -20.85 -19.27
CA THR A 290 1.29 -20.66 -19.53
C THR A 290 1.76 -19.25 -19.13
N TYR A 291 1.02 -18.23 -19.50
CA TYR A 291 1.48 -16.84 -19.35
C TYR A 291 1.29 -16.28 -17.93
N VAL A 292 0.19 -16.62 -17.24
CA VAL A 292 -0.09 -16.08 -15.90
C VAL A 292 1.00 -16.44 -14.88
N PRO A 293 1.54 -17.67 -14.83
CA PRO A 293 2.64 -18.01 -13.93
C PRO A 293 3.93 -17.20 -14.19
N LEU A 294 4.19 -16.81 -15.44
CA LEU A 294 5.37 -16.02 -15.80
C LEU A 294 5.26 -14.58 -15.29
N MET A 295 4.05 -14.00 -15.30
CA MET A 295 3.78 -12.71 -14.65
C MET A 295 3.91 -12.77 -13.13
N GLY A 296 3.88 -13.93 -12.51
CA GLY A 296 4.05 -14.12 -11.08
C GLY A 296 5.37 -13.55 -10.55
N SER A 297 6.42 -13.51 -11.36
CA SER A 297 7.72 -12.90 -11.00
C SER A 297 7.62 -11.39 -10.77
N ILE A 298 6.73 -10.68 -11.49
CA ILE A 298 6.47 -9.25 -11.25
C ILE A 298 5.83 -9.04 -9.88
N VAL A 299 4.86 -9.90 -9.54
CA VAL A 299 4.16 -9.87 -8.24
C VAL A 299 5.14 -10.14 -7.11
N GLN A 300 5.98 -11.16 -7.25
CA GLN A 300 6.98 -11.51 -6.24
C GLN A 300 8.00 -10.38 -6.02
N PHE A 301 8.46 -9.73 -7.09
CA PHE A 301 9.35 -8.57 -6.97
C PHE A 301 8.67 -7.40 -6.25
N ARG A 302 7.44 -7.05 -6.63
CA ARG A 302 6.64 -6.03 -5.94
C ARG A 302 6.45 -6.35 -4.45
N ASP A 303 6.07 -7.60 -4.14
CA ASP A 303 5.78 -8.01 -2.77
C ASP A 303 7.03 -7.99 -1.89
N ALA A 304 8.20 -8.33 -2.44
CA ALA A 304 9.48 -8.20 -1.74
C ALA A 304 9.79 -6.73 -1.40
N LEU A 305 9.54 -5.80 -2.34
CA LEU A 305 9.70 -4.37 -2.08
C LEU A 305 8.73 -3.85 -1.00
N LEU A 306 7.46 -4.28 -1.05
CA LEU A 306 6.46 -3.92 -0.04
C LEU A 306 6.79 -4.52 1.33
N GLU A 307 7.36 -5.71 1.39
CA GLU A 307 7.80 -6.32 2.65
C GLU A 307 8.97 -5.56 3.27
N ASP A 308 9.96 -5.17 2.47
CA ASP A 308 11.11 -4.36 2.92
C ASP A 308 10.65 -3.03 3.54
N ILE A 309 9.75 -2.30 2.87
CA ILE A 309 9.16 -1.07 3.42
C ILE A 309 8.38 -1.36 4.70
N GLY A 310 7.58 -2.44 4.72
CA GLY A 310 6.79 -2.82 5.88
C GLY A 310 7.65 -3.03 7.11
N GLN A 311 8.76 -3.77 6.97
CA GLN A 311 9.72 -4.01 8.05
C GLN A 311 10.38 -2.72 8.52
N SER A 312 10.75 -1.80 7.61
CA SER A 312 11.30 -0.49 7.95
C SER A 312 10.30 0.34 8.77
N ILE A 313 9.05 0.45 8.33
CA ILE A 313 7.99 1.18 9.04
C ILE A 313 7.73 0.58 10.43
N GLU A 314 7.70 -0.74 10.55
CA GLU A 314 7.51 -1.42 11.84
C GLU A 314 8.70 -1.18 12.78
N ALA A 315 9.93 -1.25 12.27
CA ALA A 315 11.14 -0.99 13.07
C ALA A 315 11.17 0.46 13.59
N HIS A 316 10.90 1.45 12.73
CA HIS A 316 10.83 2.86 13.12
C HIS A 316 9.67 3.12 14.09
N GLY A 317 8.51 2.51 13.89
CA GLY A 317 7.38 2.59 14.83
C GLY A 317 7.69 2.00 16.21
N ALA A 318 8.37 0.86 16.25
CA ALA A 318 8.83 0.25 17.52
C ALA A 318 9.87 1.12 18.22
N GLN A 319 10.80 1.72 17.47
CA GLN A 319 11.79 2.65 18.05
C GLN A 319 11.11 3.91 18.59
N ALA A 320 10.20 4.52 17.83
CA ALA A 320 9.46 5.71 18.27
C ALA A 320 8.64 5.45 19.54
N SER A 321 7.97 4.29 19.63
CA SER A 321 7.22 3.91 20.84
C SER A 321 8.12 3.70 22.06
N ARG A 322 9.28 3.06 21.88
CA ARG A 322 10.28 2.88 22.96
C ARG A 322 10.81 4.22 23.47
N LEU A 323 11.18 5.12 22.55
CA LEU A 323 11.67 6.46 22.90
C LEU A 323 10.60 7.27 23.65
N LEU A 324 9.34 7.21 23.22
CA LEU A 324 8.23 7.88 23.90
C LEU A 324 8.05 7.32 25.33
N LEU A 325 8.05 6.00 25.50
CA LEU A 325 7.92 5.38 26.83
C LEU A 325 9.10 5.73 27.75
N LEU A 326 10.33 5.72 27.25
CA LEU A 326 11.52 6.09 28.02
C LEU A 326 11.48 7.56 28.44
N THR A 327 11.06 8.47 27.54
CA THR A 327 10.94 9.90 27.89
C THR A 327 9.80 10.14 28.88
N LEU A 328 8.68 9.45 28.78
CA LEU A 328 7.60 9.51 29.77
C LEU A 328 8.08 9.05 31.15
N ALA A 329 8.79 7.91 31.21
CA ALA A 329 9.35 7.40 32.46
C ALA A 329 10.39 8.35 33.07
N ALA A 330 11.32 8.87 32.24
CA ALA A 330 12.32 9.84 32.70
C ALA A 330 11.67 11.15 33.22
N THR A 331 10.63 11.64 32.49
CA THR A 331 9.88 12.82 32.93
C THR A 331 9.16 12.58 34.27
N ALA A 332 8.52 11.41 34.43
CA ALA A 332 7.86 11.06 35.67
C ALA A 332 8.84 10.98 36.85
N LEU A 333 10.01 10.38 36.64
CA LEU A 333 11.08 10.33 37.64
C LEU A 333 11.61 11.71 38.02
N LEU A 334 11.79 12.58 37.02
CA LEU A 334 12.22 13.96 37.22
C LEU A 334 11.21 14.76 38.03
N VAL A 335 9.92 14.66 37.72
CA VAL A 335 8.83 15.32 38.41
C VAL A 335 8.76 14.79 39.89
N ALA A 336 8.89 13.49 40.11
CA ALA A 336 8.92 12.89 41.42
C ALA A 336 10.12 13.38 42.25
N ALA A 337 11.32 13.45 41.64
CA ALA A 337 12.53 13.97 42.31
C ALA A 337 12.36 15.45 42.70
N LEU A 338 11.83 16.28 41.78
CA LEU A 338 11.56 17.69 42.06
C LEU A 338 10.52 17.86 43.20
N ALA A 339 9.44 17.07 43.18
CA ALA A 339 8.45 17.07 44.23
C ALA A 339 9.06 16.69 45.61
N LEU A 340 9.94 15.67 45.63
CA LEU A 340 10.65 15.26 46.84
C LEU A 340 11.54 16.36 47.38
N VAL A 341 12.32 17.01 46.51
CA VAL A 341 13.18 18.15 46.88
C VAL A 341 12.34 19.30 47.44
N LEU A 342 11.21 19.64 46.82
CA LEU A 342 10.30 20.69 47.33
C LEU A 342 9.70 20.35 48.70
N VAL A 343 9.30 19.08 48.91
CA VAL A 343 8.79 18.61 50.19
C VAL A 343 9.88 18.65 51.27
N GLN A 344 11.09 18.20 50.97
CA GLN A 344 12.23 18.26 51.90
C GLN A 344 12.62 19.70 52.22
N PHE A 345 12.67 20.59 51.24
CA PHE A 345 12.94 22.01 51.44
C PHE A 345 11.88 22.67 52.32
N ARG A 346 10.59 22.39 52.07
CA ARG A 346 9.49 22.86 52.94
C ARG A 346 9.62 22.36 54.38
N ARG A 347 9.99 21.09 54.55
CA ARG A 347 10.11 20.48 55.91
C ARG A 347 11.34 20.98 56.67
N ARG A 348 12.51 21.08 55.97
CA ARG A 348 13.79 21.37 56.63
C ARG A 348 14.13 22.87 56.72
N VAL A 349 13.56 23.70 55.84
CA VAL A 349 13.88 25.12 55.76
C VAL A 349 12.69 25.98 56.14
N ILE A 350 11.55 25.87 55.46
CA ILE A 350 10.43 26.80 55.66
C ILE A 350 9.75 26.62 57.01
N ARG A 351 9.49 25.38 57.45
CA ARG A 351 8.81 25.12 58.72
C ARG A 351 9.61 25.56 59.98
N PRO A 352 10.91 25.25 60.11
CA PRO A 352 11.69 25.71 61.29
C PRO A 352 11.83 27.24 61.34
N PHE A 353 12.03 27.91 60.17
CA PHE A 353 12.11 29.39 60.14
C PHE A 353 10.79 30.05 60.53
N GLY A 354 9.64 29.49 60.15
CA GLY A 354 8.33 29.97 60.56
C GLY A 354 8.08 29.83 62.07
N LEU A 355 8.61 28.80 62.72
CA LEU A 355 8.56 28.58 64.14
C LEU A 355 9.50 29.60 64.89
N ALA A 356 10.73 29.77 64.40
CA ALA A 356 11.67 30.73 64.98
C ALA A 356 11.16 32.16 64.90
N THR A 357 10.53 32.57 63.79
CA THR A 357 9.94 33.92 63.63
C THR A 357 8.74 34.12 64.57
N ARG A 358 7.94 33.09 64.82
CA ARG A 358 6.83 33.18 65.80
C ARG A 358 7.35 33.27 67.29
N ILE A 359 8.41 32.55 67.59
CA ILE A 359 9.02 32.64 68.91
C ILE A 359 9.63 34.00 69.17
N ILE A 360 10.36 34.56 68.20
CA ILE A 360 10.95 35.90 68.33
C ILE A 360 9.86 36.98 68.41
N SER A 361 8.76 36.89 67.62
CA SER A 361 7.66 37.84 67.76
C SER A 361 6.87 37.70 69.07
N ALA A 362 6.86 36.54 69.69
CA ALA A 362 6.23 36.34 71.01
C ALA A 362 7.12 36.81 72.18
N ILE A 363 8.42 36.94 71.99
CA ILE A 363 9.35 37.50 72.98
C ILE A 363 9.45 39.03 72.90
N ALA A 364 9.13 39.60 71.70
CA ALA A 364 9.19 41.05 71.48
C ALA A 364 7.88 41.82 71.78
N ASN A 365 6.82 41.13 72.15
CA ASN A 365 5.57 41.69 72.70
C ASN A 365 5.45 41.30 74.17
#